data_26e3a6e28f8beaa076e0b5a7e0986a8f
#
_entry.id   26e3a6e28f8beaa076e0b5a7e0986a8f
#
_cell.length_a   1.000
_cell.length_b   1.000
_cell.length_c   1.000
_cell.angle_alpha   90.00
_cell.angle_beta   90.00
_cell.angle_gamma   90.00
#
_symmetry.space_group_name_H-M   'P 1'
#
loop_
_entity.id
_entity.type
_entity.pdbx_description
1 polymer ?
#
loop_
_entity_poly.entity_id
_entity_poly.type
_entity_poly.pdbx_seq_one_letter_code
_entity_poly.pdbx_strand_id
1 'polypeptide(L)'
;MTTPIEDYGLLGDTRTAALVGSDGAIDWLCVPRFDGQPVFGRLVGGPAAGTFGMGPAGAATVIARCYRPHTATLETTWDTPGGRLTLTEGMIADVTGQLLPSSLLVRRLTATDGPVEAVIEFDPRLGEHHRRPRITHRGDVIVCSWSTTALALRASPPLRLQAPGPVRLRVAPGQPVTLALSVADREPLIYVDPDAAWAALAADEHAWQAWCADIDGDLPHRDAVARSLLTLRLLTYSPSGAPVAAPTTSLPEDPGG
;
A
#
# COMPACT_ATOMS: atom_id res chain seq x y z
N MET A 1 -5.84 17.20 10.29
CA MET A 1 -5.99 16.38 11.50
C MET A 1 -5.17 15.12 11.27
N THR A 2 -4.45 14.64 12.26
CA THR A 2 -3.74 13.35 12.18
C THR A 2 -4.76 12.22 12.39
N THR A 3 -4.71 11.21 11.54
CA THR A 3 -5.53 9.99 11.69
C THR A 3 -5.16 9.32 13.02
N PRO A 4 -6.11 8.94 13.90
CA PRO A 4 -5.83 8.15 15.09
C PRO A 4 -5.12 6.84 14.74
N ILE A 5 -4.22 6.36 15.61
CA ILE A 5 -3.35 5.22 15.27
C ILE A 5 -4.16 3.93 15.10
N GLU A 6 -5.25 3.79 15.81
CA GLU A 6 -6.21 2.69 15.72
C GLU A 6 -6.97 2.63 14.38
N ASP A 7 -6.98 3.75 13.65
CA ASP A 7 -7.65 3.84 12.35
C ASP A 7 -6.72 3.46 11.17
N TYR A 8 -5.46 3.12 11.45
CA TYR A 8 -4.56 2.65 10.38
C TYR A 8 -4.76 1.16 10.09
N GLY A 9 -4.82 0.83 8.80
CA GLY A 9 -4.67 -0.54 8.29
C GLY A 9 -3.20 -0.84 7.98
N LEU A 10 -2.77 -2.08 8.22
CA LEU A 10 -1.43 -2.57 7.92
C LEU A 10 -1.45 -3.34 6.59
N LEU A 11 -0.62 -2.95 5.64
CA LEU A 11 -0.24 -3.77 4.49
C LEU A 11 1.22 -4.19 4.66
N GLY A 12 1.60 -5.35 4.18
CA GLY A 12 2.98 -5.80 4.30
C GLY A 12 3.34 -6.93 3.33
N ASP A 13 4.63 -7.09 3.10
CA ASP A 13 5.23 -8.13 2.25
C ASP A 13 6.27 -8.97 2.99
N THR A 14 6.25 -8.96 4.32
CA THR A 14 7.23 -9.61 5.19
C THR A 14 8.65 -9.03 5.11
N ARG A 15 8.85 -7.91 4.42
CA ARG A 15 10.10 -7.15 4.34
C ARG A 15 9.93 -5.73 4.82
N THR A 16 8.79 -5.16 4.49
CA THR A 16 8.36 -3.84 4.93
C THR A 16 6.84 -3.81 5.12
N ALA A 17 6.35 -2.70 5.64
CA ALA A 17 4.92 -2.51 5.83
C ALA A 17 4.50 -1.07 5.59
N ALA A 18 3.28 -0.91 5.06
CA ALA A 18 2.63 0.37 4.89
C ALA A 18 1.50 0.54 5.93
N LEU A 19 1.34 1.75 6.45
CA LEU A 19 0.19 2.15 7.25
C LEU A 19 -0.73 3.02 6.40
N VAL A 20 -1.97 2.58 6.27
CA VAL A 20 -2.99 3.21 5.43
C VAL A 20 -4.08 3.81 6.31
N GLY A 21 -4.36 5.08 6.14
CA GLY A 21 -5.49 5.77 6.78
C GLY A 21 -6.84 5.40 6.18
N SER A 22 -7.92 5.72 6.89
CA SER A 22 -9.30 5.51 6.40
C SER A 22 -9.67 6.40 5.22
N ASP A 23 -8.88 7.44 4.95
CA ASP A 23 -8.96 8.31 3.76
C ASP A 23 -8.30 7.69 2.51
N GLY A 24 -7.71 6.50 2.64
CA GLY A 24 -6.97 5.81 1.58
C GLY A 24 -5.58 6.39 1.34
N ALA A 25 -5.00 7.13 2.29
CA ALA A 25 -3.63 7.61 2.20
C ALA A 25 -2.66 6.66 2.92
N ILE A 26 -1.55 6.33 2.26
CA ILE A 26 -0.41 5.70 2.89
C ILE A 26 0.43 6.80 3.53
N ASP A 27 0.48 6.78 4.85
CA ASP A 27 1.15 7.77 5.69
C ASP A 27 2.47 7.30 6.25
N TRP A 28 2.73 5.99 6.13
CA TRP A 28 3.99 5.38 6.51
C TRP A 28 4.34 4.24 5.57
N LEU A 29 5.53 4.26 5.03
CA LEU A 29 6.16 3.15 4.31
C LEU A 29 7.67 3.37 4.28
N CYS A 30 8.42 2.48 4.93
CA CYS A 30 9.87 2.40 4.82
C CYS A 30 10.28 1.48 3.68
N VAL A 31 11.40 1.75 3.03
CA VAL A 31 11.91 0.93 1.94
C VAL A 31 13.42 0.76 2.01
N PRO A 32 13.97 -0.38 1.60
CA PRO A 32 13.28 -1.60 1.13
C PRO A 32 12.86 -2.52 2.28
N ARG A 33 13.12 -2.13 3.52
CA ARG A 33 12.92 -2.92 4.75
C ARG A 33 12.27 -2.07 5.83
N PHE A 34 11.80 -2.73 6.90
CA PHE A 34 11.21 -2.06 8.07
C PHE A 34 12.12 -0.99 8.68
N ASP A 35 13.44 -1.25 8.73
CA ASP A 35 14.47 -0.35 9.25
C ASP A 35 15.02 0.63 8.21
N GLY A 36 14.43 0.65 7.01
CA GLY A 36 14.80 1.56 5.94
C GLY A 36 14.30 2.99 6.16
N GLN A 37 14.66 3.88 5.24
CA GLN A 37 14.15 5.25 5.28
C GLN A 37 12.70 5.29 4.77
N PRO A 38 11.81 6.08 5.40
CA PRO A 38 10.45 6.24 4.91
C PRO A 38 10.44 6.98 3.57
N VAL A 39 9.64 6.47 2.63
CA VAL A 39 9.30 7.16 1.36
C VAL A 39 7.94 7.84 1.43
N PHE A 40 7.11 7.43 2.37
CA PHE A 40 5.92 8.13 2.85
C PHE A 40 6.03 8.19 4.36
N GLY A 41 6.07 9.39 4.91
CA GLY A 41 6.37 9.62 6.31
C GLY A 41 5.41 10.60 6.99
N ARG A 42 4.22 10.85 6.40
CA ARG A 42 3.22 11.82 6.90
C ARG A 42 2.79 11.54 8.35
N LEU A 43 2.83 10.27 8.77
CA LEU A 43 2.52 9.83 10.14
C LEU A 43 3.30 10.63 11.19
N VAL A 44 4.58 10.90 10.94
CA VAL A 44 5.49 11.57 11.88
C VAL A 44 5.89 12.96 11.42
N GLY A 45 6.23 13.09 10.12
CA GLY A 45 6.75 14.34 9.56
C GLY A 45 5.67 15.29 9.02
N GLY A 46 4.39 14.96 9.18
CA GLY A 46 3.28 15.76 8.68
C GLY A 46 3.22 15.83 7.15
N PRO A 47 2.46 16.78 6.58
CA PRO A 47 2.19 16.85 5.14
C PRO A 47 3.44 16.97 4.25
N ALA A 48 4.54 17.48 4.78
CA ALA A 48 5.78 17.65 4.01
C ALA A 48 6.58 16.35 3.84
N ALA A 49 6.26 15.31 4.62
CA ALA A 49 7.01 14.06 4.66
C ALA A 49 6.56 13.00 3.63
N GLY A 50 5.67 13.37 2.74
CA GLY A 50 5.21 12.53 1.65
C GLY A 50 4.04 11.62 1.99
N THR A 51 3.25 11.32 0.95
CA THR A 51 2.05 10.47 1.04
C THR A 51 1.75 9.81 -0.30
N PHE A 52 0.97 8.73 -0.25
CA PHE A 52 0.36 8.13 -1.44
C PHE A 52 -1.13 7.92 -1.20
N GLY A 53 -1.92 8.93 -1.54
CA GLY A 53 -3.38 8.93 -1.39
C GLY A 53 -4.09 8.36 -2.62
N MET A 54 -5.19 7.63 -2.37
CA MET A 54 -6.09 7.13 -3.42
C MET A 54 -7.49 6.94 -2.84
N GLY A 55 -8.44 7.79 -3.23
CA GLY A 55 -9.78 7.77 -2.65
C GLY A 55 -10.74 8.76 -3.29
N PRO A 56 -11.90 9.03 -2.66
CA PRO A 56 -12.89 9.99 -3.16
C PRO A 56 -12.32 11.41 -3.24
N ALA A 57 -12.69 12.16 -4.30
CA ALA A 57 -12.24 13.54 -4.49
C ALA A 57 -13.10 14.58 -3.77
N GLY A 58 -14.16 14.19 -3.09
CA GLY A 58 -15.13 15.08 -2.43
C GLY A 58 -15.68 14.48 -1.14
N ALA A 59 -16.86 14.92 -0.75
CA ALA A 59 -17.54 14.42 0.43
C ALA A 59 -17.78 12.91 0.33
N ALA A 60 -17.37 12.16 1.34
CA ALA A 60 -17.50 10.72 1.42
C ALA A 60 -17.56 10.26 2.88
N THR A 61 -18.25 9.15 3.11
CA THR A 61 -18.32 8.49 4.43
C THR A 61 -17.82 7.06 4.28
N VAL A 62 -16.90 6.64 5.13
CA VAL A 62 -16.47 5.24 5.20
C VAL A 62 -17.64 4.42 5.72
N ILE A 63 -18.11 3.47 4.91
CA ILE A 63 -19.22 2.57 5.27
C ILE A 63 -18.76 1.15 5.58
N ALA A 64 -17.59 0.75 5.09
CA ALA A 64 -16.96 -0.52 5.41
C ALA A 64 -15.43 -0.39 5.31
N ARG A 65 -14.73 -1.04 6.23
CA ARG A 65 -13.28 -1.20 6.17
C ARG A 65 -12.89 -2.50 6.83
N CYS A 66 -12.36 -3.43 6.05
CA CYS A 66 -12.00 -4.75 6.52
C CYS A 66 -10.92 -5.38 5.63
N TYR A 67 -10.23 -6.34 6.20
CA TYR A 67 -9.39 -7.23 5.38
C TYR A 67 -10.28 -8.31 4.73
N ARG A 68 -9.95 -8.70 3.52
CA ARG A 68 -10.54 -9.89 2.92
C ARG A 68 -10.26 -11.11 3.82
N PRO A 69 -11.21 -12.04 3.95
CA PRO A 69 -11.06 -13.16 4.85
C PRO A 69 -9.76 -13.94 4.64
N HIS A 70 -8.98 -14.11 5.70
CA HIS A 70 -7.71 -14.86 5.72
C HIS A 70 -6.66 -14.35 4.72
N THR A 71 -6.64 -13.04 4.46
CA THR A 71 -5.65 -12.41 3.58
C THR A 71 -5.00 -11.18 4.23
N ALA A 72 -3.97 -10.64 3.58
CA ALA A 72 -3.35 -9.36 3.91
C ALA A 72 -3.91 -8.19 3.06
N THR A 73 -4.96 -8.43 2.26
CA THR A 73 -5.60 -7.43 1.40
C THR A 73 -6.64 -6.64 2.17
N LEU A 74 -6.49 -5.33 2.19
CA LEU A 74 -7.40 -4.39 2.83
C LEU A 74 -8.42 -3.85 1.83
N GLU A 75 -9.69 -3.74 2.24
CA GLU A 75 -10.72 -3.03 1.51
C GLU A 75 -11.28 -1.88 2.33
N THR A 76 -11.40 -0.72 1.70
CA THR A 76 -12.08 0.46 2.26
C THR A 76 -13.15 0.89 1.28
N THR A 77 -14.39 0.96 1.73
CA THR A 77 -15.54 1.38 0.92
C THR A 77 -16.11 2.68 1.46
N TRP A 78 -16.27 3.64 0.57
CA TRP A 78 -16.91 4.92 0.85
C TRP A 78 -18.25 5.01 0.14
N ASP A 79 -19.21 5.61 0.83
CA ASP A 79 -20.45 6.12 0.23
C ASP A 79 -20.23 7.59 -0.17
N THR A 80 -20.60 7.92 -1.40
CA THR A 80 -20.42 9.26 -1.99
C THR A 80 -21.70 9.70 -2.71
N PRO A 81 -21.90 10.98 -2.99
CA PRO A 81 -23.05 11.44 -3.76
C PRO A 81 -23.16 10.83 -5.17
N GLY A 82 -22.07 10.32 -5.74
CA GLY A 82 -22.02 9.70 -7.07
C GLY A 82 -22.23 8.19 -7.08
N GLY A 83 -22.16 7.53 -5.93
CA GLY A 83 -22.20 6.08 -5.78
C GLY A 83 -21.15 5.61 -4.77
N ARG A 84 -20.94 4.30 -4.71
CA ARG A 84 -19.92 3.71 -3.82
C ARG A 84 -18.58 3.59 -4.52
N LEU A 85 -17.53 3.90 -3.78
CA LEU A 85 -16.14 3.71 -4.20
C LEU A 85 -15.44 2.74 -3.26
N THR A 86 -14.83 1.69 -3.78
CA THR A 86 -14.05 0.72 -2.99
C THR A 86 -12.60 0.78 -3.43
N LEU A 87 -11.70 0.96 -2.47
CA LEU A 87 -10.27 0.78 -2.62
C LEU A 87 -9.89 -0.60 -2.09
N THR A 88 -9.33 -1.44 -2.95
CA THR A 88 -8.74 -2.73 -2.59
C THR A 88 -7.23 -2.62 -2.75
N GLU A 89 -6.48 -2.99 -1.73
CA GLU A 89 -5.04 -2.76 -1.70
C GLU A 89 -4.28 -3.83 -0.92
N GLY A 90 -3.06 -4.14 -1.36
CA GLY A 90 -2.18 -5.11 -0.72
C GLY A 90 -0.74 -5.01 -1.23
N MET A 91 0.18 -5.58 -0.47
CA MET A 91 1.57 -5.79 -0.87
C MET A 91 1.77 -7.28 -1.15
N ILE A 92 2.57 -7.59 -2.16
CA ILE A 92 2.82 -8.97 -2.58
C ILE A 92 3.94 -9.57 -1.72
N ALA A 93 3.60 -10.57 -0.91
CA ALA A 93 4.54 -11.27 -0.02
C ALA A 93 5.11 -12.54 -0.67
N ASP A 94 4.31 -13.25 -1.48
CA ASP A 94 4.76 -14.46 -2.18
C ASP A 94 5.30 -14.10 -3.57
N VAL A 95 6.61 -14.27 -3.74
CA VAL A 95 7.34 -14.01 -4.99
C VAL A 95 7.81 -15.31 -5.64
N THR A 96 7.24 -16.44 -5.28
CA THR A 96 7.70 -17.77 -5.73
C THR A 96 7.65 -17.90 -7.25
N GLY A 97 8.81 -18.12 -7.86
CA GLY A 97 8.94 -18.42 -9.29
C GLY A 97 8.79 -17.22 -10.24
N GLN A 98 8.72 -15.99 -9.73
CA GLN A 98 8.62 -14.77 -10.55
C GLN A 98 9.75 -13.78 -10.26
N LEU A 99 10.19 -13.07 -11.30
CA LEU A 99 11.07 -11.92 -11.14
C LEU A 99 10.20 -10.71 -10.75
N LEU A 100 10.11 -10.45 -9.44
CA LEU A 100 9.39 -9.30 -8.90
C LEU A 100 10.37 -8.29 -8.29
N PRO A 101 9.97 -7.00 -8.17
CA PRO A 101 10.77 -5.99 -7.45
C PRO A 101 10.88 -6.36 -5.97
N SER A 102 11.78 -5.69 -5.24
CA SER A 102 11.97 -5.87 -3.79
C SER A 102 10.68 -5.76 -3.00
N SER A 103 9.81 -4.82 -3.40
CA SER A 103 8.44 -4.67 -2.88
C SER A 103 7.52 -4.23 -4.01
N LEU A 104 6.32 -4.77 -4.02
CA LEU A 104 5.26 -4.45 -4.97
C LEU A 104 3.96 -4.17 -4.20
N LEU A 105 3.50 -2.92 -4.28
CA LEU A 105 2.22 -2.49 -3.74
C LEU A 105 1.21 -2.35 -4.88
N VAL A 106 0.04 -2.93 -4.70
CA VAL A 106 -1.09 -2.87 -5.65
C VAL A 106 -2.26 -2.17 -4.99
N ARG A 107 -2.88 -1.22 -5.73
CA ARG A 107 -4.04 -0.47 -5.27
C ARG A 107 -5.05 -0.38 -6.40
N ARG A 108 -6.31 -0.71 -6.15
CA ARG A 108 -7.38 -0.68 -7.16
C ARG A 108 -8.62 0.01 -6.64
N LEU A 109 -9.08 1.02 -7.38
CA LEU A 109 -10.41 1.64 -7.20
C LEU A 109 -11.45 0.98 -8.10
N THR A 110 -12.59 0.66 -7.52
CA THR A 110 -13.79 0.22 -8.21
C THR A 110 -14.99 1.06 -7.77
N ALA A 111 -15.86 1.41 -8.71
CA ALA A 111 -17.10 2.11 -8.41
C ALA A 111 -18.30 1.19 -8.63
N THR A 112 -19.33 1.37 -7.79
CA THR A 112 -20.65 0.73 -7.92
C THR A 112 -21.74 1.78 -7.75
N ASP A 113 -22.96 1.48 -8.25
CA ASP A 113 -24.15 2.32 -8.17
C ASP A 113 -24.07 3.64 -8.97
N GLY A 114 -22.91 3.99 -9.52
CA GLY A 114 -22.69 5.17 -10.33
C GLY A 114 -21.21 5.53 -10.44
N PRO A 115 -20.87 6.48 -11.31
CA PRO A 115 -19.50 6.96 -11.45
C PRO A 115 -19.13 7.92 -10.32
N VAL A 116 -17.93 7.74 -9.75
CA VAL A 116 -17.42 8.51 -8.61
C VAL A 116 -16.18 9.31 -9.03
N GLU A 117 -16.13 10.58 -8.63
CA GLU A 117 -14.92 11.39 -8.74
C GLU A 117 -13.92 10.97 -7.67
N ALA A 118 -12.73 10.59 -8.11
CA ALA A 118 -11.63 10.12 -7.27
C ALA A 118 -10.40 11.02 -7.41
N VAL A 119 -9.49 10.92 -6.45
CA VAL A 119 -8.20 11.60 -6.46
C VAL A 119 -7.09 10.61 -6.17
N ILE A 120 -6.00 10.73 -6.91
CA ILE A 120 -4.73 10.06 -6.64
C ILE A 120 -3.72 11.15 -6.31
N GLU A 121 -3.06 11.04 -5.18
CA GLU A 121 -1.97 11.91 -4.75
C GLU A 121 -0.71 11.07 -4.59
N PHE A 122 0.35 11.40 -5.32
CA PHE A 122 1.63 10.69 -5.24
C PHE A 122 2.76 11.68 -5.00
N ASP A 123 3.20 11.77 -3.76
CA ASP A 123 4.24 12.68 -3.31
C ASP A 123 5.28 11.95 -2.45
N PRO A 124 6.17 11.13 -3.03
CA PRO A 124 7.20 10.43 -2.28
C PRO A 124 8.28 11.39 -1.80
N ARG A 125 8.73 11.20 -0.54
CA ARG A 125 9.82 11.92 0.12
C ARG A 125 10.71 10.90 0.83
N LEU A 126 12.01 11.05 0.73
CA LEU A 126 12.92 10.07 1.33
C LEU A 126 13.54 10.60 2.63
N GLY A 127 13.35 9.81 3.69
CA GLY A 127 14.00 9.97 4.98
C GLY A 127 13.51 11.17 5.79
N GLU A 128 14.14 11.41 6.92
CA GLU A 128 13.81 12.45 7.89
C GLU A 128 13.90 13.88 7.32
N HIS A 129 14.77 14.09 6.34
CA HIS A 129 14.92 15.40 5.66
C HIS A 129 13.94 15.57 4.50
N HIS A 130 12.96 14.69 4.33
CA HIS A 130 11.92 14.74 3.31
C HIS A 130 12.46 15.03 1.90
N ARG A 131 13.57 14.37 1.54
CA ARG A 131 14.28 14.63 0.28
C ARG A 131 13.42 14.35 -0.93
N ARG A 132 13.29 15.32 -1.81
CA ARG A 132 12.57 15.18 -3.07
C ARG A 132 13.27 14.20 -4.01
N PRO A 133 12.54 13.36 -4.75
CA PRO A 133 13.12 12.51 -5.79
C PRO A 133 13.51 13.33 -7.03
N ARG A 134 14.43 12.77 -7.81
CA ARG A 134 14.50 13.06 -9.23
C ARG A 134 13.34 12.31 -9.91
N ILE A 135 12.49 13.03 -10.65
CA ILE A 135 11.33 12.48 -11.33
C ILE A 135 11.62 12.39 -12.81
N THR A 136 11.34 11.21 -13.40
CA THR A 136 11.42 10.98 -14.83
C THR A 136 10.16 10.23 -15.29
N HIS A 137 9.71 10.54 -16.50
CA HIS A 137 8.61 9.83 -17.15
C HIS A 137 9.16 8.91 -18.24
N ARG A 138 8.77 7.65 -18.22
CA ARG A 138 9.13 6.64 -19.21
C ARG A 138 7.87 6.01 -19.77
N GLY A 139 7.34 6.60 -20.84
CA GLY A 139 6.01 6.26 -21.36
C GLY A 139 4.93 6.58 -20.32
N ASP A 140 4.21 5.57 -19.88
CA ASP A 140 3.14 5.64 -18.88
C ASP A 140 3.63 5.40 -17.43
N VAL A 141 4.96 5.28 -17.23
CA VAL A 141 5.56 5.04 -15.91
C VAL A 141 6.17 6.33 -15.36
N ILE A 142 5.84 6.67 -14.11
CA ILE A 142 6.57 7.66 -13.31
C ILE A 142 7.68 6.94 -12.54
N VAL A 143 8.90 7.42 -12.71
CA VAL A 143 10.05 6.96 -11.93
C VAL A 143 10.51 8.07 -11.01
N CYS A 144 10.50 7.79 -9.72
CA CYS A 144 11.06 8.62 -8.67
C CYS A 144 12.34 7.98 -8.16
N SER A 145 13.47 8.70 -8.20
CA SER A 145 14.77 8.15 -7.79
C SER A 145 15.55 9.07 -6.88
N TRP A 146 16.27 8.45 -5.96
CA TRP A 146 17.32 9.04 -5.13
C TRP A 146 18.63 8.29 -5.42
N SER A 147 19.66 8.39 -4.59
CA SER A 147 20.96 7.79 -4.89
C SER A 147 20.90 6.28 -5.18
N THR A 148 20.29 5.49 -4.30
CA THR A 148 20.22 4.03 -4.40
C THR A 148 18.80 3.50 -4.50
N THR A 149 17.83 4.28 -4.05
CA THR A 149 16.42 3.90 -3.96
C THR A 149 15.66 4.46 -5.15
N ALA A 150 14.81 3.66 -5.74
CA ALA A 150 13.92 4.09 -6.82
C ALA A 150 12.52 3.47 -6.68
N LEU A 151 11.52 4.24 -7.11
CA LEU A 151 10.11 3.83 -7.18
C LEU A 151 9.66 3.95 -8.64
N ALA A 152 8.84 3.00 -9.10
CA ALA A 152 8.12 3.13 -10.36
C ALA A 152 6.62 2.98 -10.10
N LEU A 153 5.85 3.98 -10.51
CA LEU A 153 4.39 3.97 -10.44
C LEU A 153 3.81 3.88 -11.84
N ARG A 154 2.90 2.93 -12.05
CA ARG A 154 2.17 2.73 -13.28
C ARG A 154 0.69 2.55 -13.01
N ALA A 155 -0.16 2.97 -13.96
CA ALA A 155 -1.62 2.87 -13.88
C ALA A 155 -2.22 2.06 -15.05
N SER A 156 -3.31 1.33 -14.78
CA SER A 156 -4.20 0.75 -15.77
C SER A 156 -5.66 1.16 -15.46
N PRO A 157 -6.39 1.80 -16.39
CA PRO A 157 -5.89 2.31 -17.68
C PRO A 157 -4.77 3.35 -17.50
N PRO A 158 -3.95 3.60 -18.53
CA PRO A 158 -2.88 4.58 -18.46
C PRO A 158 -3.40 5.97 -18.08
N LEU A 159 -2.83 6.55 -17.02
CA LEU A 159 -3.16 7.88 -16.52
C LEU A 159 -1.94 8.79 -16.62
N ARG A 160 -2.18 10.07 -16.88
CA ARG A 160 -1.15 11.10 -16.76
C ARG A 160 -0.97 11.47 -15.29
N LEU A 161 -0.37 10.57 -14.55
CA LEU A 161 -0.05 10.80 -13.15
C LEU A 161 0.97 11.93 -13.02
N GLN A 162 0.91 12.65 -11.91
CA GLN A 162 1.84 13.71 -11.55
C GLN A 162 2.55 13.33 -10.23
N ALA A 163 3.79 13.70 -10.12
CA ALA A 163 4.54 13.60 -8.88
C ALA A 163 5.46 14.83 -8.77
N PRO A 164 5.34 15.65 -7.72
CA PRO A 164 4.26 15.63 -6.72
C PRO A 164 2.96 16.24 -7.28
N GLY A 165 1.84 15.81 -6.72
CA GLY A 165 0.55 16.49 -6.95
C GLY A 165 -0.62 15.54 -7.14
N PRO A 166 -1.84 16.06 -6.93
CA PRO A 166 -3.04 15.28 -7.10
C PRO A 166 -3.47 15.19 -8.58
N VAL A 167 -3.98 14.03 -8.95
CA VAL A 167 -4.68 13.81 -10.23
C VAL A 167 -6.12 13.42 -9.93
N ARG A 168 -7.06 14.18 -10.47
CA ARG A 168 -8.49 13.85 -10.39
C ARG A 168 -8.89 13.00 -11.58
N LEU A 169 -9.74 12.02 -11.33
CA LEU A 169 -10.23 11.09 -12.32
C LEU A 169 -11.66 10.64 -11.96
N ARG A 170 -12.36 10.12 -12.96
CA ARG A 170 -13.70 9.56 -12.78
C ARG A 170 -13.60 8.04 -12.90
N VAL A 171 -14.02 7.33 -11.85
CA VAL A 171 -14.11 5.87 -11.82
C VAL A 171 -15.55 5.49 -12.12
N ALA A 172 -15.78 4.72 -13.19
CA ALA A 172 -17.11 4.26 -13.57
C ALA A 172 -17.32 2.79 -13.20
N PRO A 173 -18.56 2.34 -12.97
CA PRO A 173 -18.86 0.94 -12.78
C PRO A 173 -18.32 0.07 -13.94
N GLY A 174 -17.64 -1.02 -13.60
CA GLY A 174 -17.00 -1.92 -14.57
C GLY A 174 -15.69 -1.40 -15.19
N GLN A 175 -15.23 -0.19 -14.81
CA GLN A 175 -13.97 0.40 -15.28
C GLN A 175 -13.06 0.69 -14.10
N PRO A 176 -12.40 -0.32 -13.54
CA PRO A 176 -11.50 -0.15 -12.40
C PRO A 176 -10.26 0.64 -12.79
N VAL A 177 -9.66 1.30 -11.81
CA VAL A 177 -8.35 1.95 -11.94
C VAL A 177 -7.37 1.26 -11.01
N THR A 178 -6.33 0.67 -11.57
CA THR A 178 -5.30 -0.08 -10.83
C THR A 178 -3.99 0.67 -10.88
N LEU A 179 -3.32 0.78 -9.74
CA LEU A 179 -1.97 1.29 -9.60
C LEU A 179 -1.04 0.16 -9.12
N ALA A 180 0.13 0.07 -9.73
CA ALA A 180 1.23 -0.76 -9.26
C ALA A 180 2.42 0.14 -8.93
N LEU A 181 2.87 0.08 -7.67
CA LEU A 181 4.08 0.75 -7.19
C LEU A 181 5.14 -0.31 -6.92
N SER A 182 6.19 -0.30 -7.72
CA SER A 182 7.38 -1.13 -7.50
C SER A 182 8.50 -0.33 -6.85
N VAL A 183 9.26 -1.02 -6.00
CA VAL A 183 10.39 -0.47 -5.24
C VAL A 183 11.65 -1.24 -5.59
N ALA A 184 12.76 -0.53 -5.74
CA ALA A 184 14.11 -1.10 -5.85
C ALA A 184 15.08 -0.29 -4.99
N ASP A 185 16.03 -0.97 -4.34
CA ASP A 185 17.16 -0.35 -3.67
C ASP A 185 18.44 -1.11 -4.05
N ARG A 186 19.38 -0.44 -4.72
CA ARG A 186 20.66 -0.99 -5.22
C ARG A 186 20.49 -2.19 -6.18
N GLU A 187 19.34 -2.28 -6.81
CA GLU A 187 19.00 -3.32 -7.78
C GLU A 187 18.25 -2.73 -8.97
N PRO A 188 18.09 -3.46 -10.09
CA PRO A 188 17.31 -2.98 -11.23
C PRO A 188 15.85 -2.72 -10.87
N LEU A 189 15.34 -1.54 -11.22
CA LEU A 189 13.93 -1.21 -11.05
C LEU A 189 13.08 -1.89 -12.11
N ILE A 190 12.15 -2.73 -11.67
CA ILE A 190 11.24 -3.48 -12.54
C ILE A 190 9.94 -2.69 -12.67
N TYR A 191 9.50 -2.43 -13.91
CA TYR A 191 8.21 -1.81 -14.20
C TYR A 191 7.15 -2.89 -14.33
N VAL A 192 6.31 -3.02 -13.31
CA VAL A 192 5.28 -4.05 -13.29
C VAL A 192 4.02 -3.51 -13.98
N ASP A 193 3.42 -4.35 -14.82
CA ASP A 193 2.12 -4.05 -15.41
C ASP A 193 1.03 -4.10 -14.32
N PRO A 194 0.15 -3.10 -14.19
CA PRO A 194 -0.83 -3.06 -13.10
C PRO A 194 -1.85 -4.21 -13.12
N ASP A 195 -2.20 -4.74 -14.30
CA ASP A 195 -3.12 -5.87 -14.39
C ASP A 195 -2.41 -7.19 -14.03
N ALA A 196 -1.12 -7.33 -14.39
CA ALA A 196 -0.29 -8.43 -13.91
C ALA A 196 -0.07 -8.34 -12.39
N ALA A 197 0.15 -7.13 -11.83
CA ALA A 197 0.26 -6.91 -10.39
C ALA A 197 -1.04 -7.28 -9.66
N TRP A 198 -2.19 -6.96 -10.25
CA TRP A 198 -3.49 -7.36 -9.70
C TRP A 198 -3.69 -8.88 -9.69
N ALA A 199 -3.27 -9.56 -10.76
CA ALA A 199 -3.29 -11.03 -10.79
C ALA A 199 -2.34 -11.65 -9.77
N ALA A 200 -1.17 -11.03 -9.55
CA ALA A 200 -0.22 -11.45 -8.52
C ALA A 200 -0.80 -11.26 -7.10
N LEU A 201 -1.56 -10.17 -6.84
CA LEU A 201 -2.25 -9.98 -5.57
C LEU A 201 -3.27 -11.09 -5.31
N ALA A 202 -4.02 -11.51 -6.33
CA ALA A 202 -4.98 -12.62 -6.19
C ALA A 202 -4.26 -13.95 -5.90
N ALA A 203 -3.09 -14.19 -6.47
CA ALA A 203 -2.27 -15.37 -6.16
C ALA A 203 -1.73 -15.31 -4.71
N ASP A 204 -1.27 -14.15 -4.26
CA ASP A 204 -0.83 -13.90 -2.88
C ASP A 204 -1.97 -14.13 -1.87
N GLU A 205 -3.19 -13.69 -2.18
CA GLU A 205 -4.38 -13.97 -1.37
C GLU A 205 -4.62 -15.48 -1.19
N HIS A 206 -4.48 -16.27 -2.25
CA HIS A 206 -4.61 -17.72 -2.17
C HIS A 206 -3.50 -18.35 -1.29
N ALA A 207 -2.27 -17.86 -1.37
CA ALA A 207 -1.19 -18.32 -0.52
C ALA A 207 -1.47 -18.02 0.98
N TRP A 208 -1.98 -16.82 1.31
CA TRP A 208 -2.42 -16.48 2.66
C TRP A 208 -3.58 -17.34 3.16
N GLN A 209 -4.59 -17.57 2.32
CA GLN A 209 -5.73 -18.44 2.64
C GLN A 209 -5.28 -19.88 2.88
N ALA A 210 -4.38 -20.42 2.05
CA ALA A 210 -3.81 -21.75 2.24
C ALA A 210 -3.04 -21.85 3.56
N TRP A 211 -2.22 -20.84 3.89
CA TRP A 211 -1.52 -20.79 5.16
C TRP A 211 -2.46 -20.73 6.37
N CYS A 212 -3.56 -19.95 6.28
CA CYS A 212 -4.57 -19.90 7.34
C CYS A 212 -5.38 -21.19 7.48
N ALA A 213 -5.45 -22.02 6.43
CA ALA A 213 -6.16 -23.30 6.49
C ALA A 213 -5.52 -24.30 7.47
N ASP A 214 -4.21 -24.16 7.74
CA ASP A 214 -3.46 -24.98 8.71
C ASP A 214 -3.76 -24.60 10.17
N ILE A 215 -4.46 -23.48 10.42
CA ILE A 215 -4.87 -23.07 11.77
C ILE A 215 -6.01 -23.99 12.23
N ASP A 216 -5.85 -24.55 13.44
CA ASP A 216 -6.84 -25.47 14.06
C ASP A 216 -8.26 -24.90 14.00
N GLY A 217 -9.18 -25.65 13.41
CA GLY A 217 -10.58 -25.25 13.21
C GLY A 217 -11.38 -25.15 14.52
N ASP A 218 -10.98 -25.85 15.56
CA ASP A 218 -11.68 -25.91 16.85
C ASP A 218 -11.25 -24.79 17.82
N LEU A 219 -10.33 -23.91 17.40
CA LEU A 219 -9.90 -22.79 18.24
C LEU A 219 -11.04 -21.81 18.51
N PRO A 220 -11.28 -21.43 19.78
CA PRO A 220 -12.14 -20.30 20.11
C PRO A 220 -11.68 -19.03 19.38
N HIS A 221 -12.63 -18.29 18.80
CA HIS A 221 -12.35 -17.04 18.07
C HIS A 221 -11.32 -17.20 16.93
N ARG A 222 -11.39 -18.32 16.20
CA ARG A 222 -10.46 -18.71 15.14
C ARG A 222 -10.12 -17.56 14.16
N ASP A 223 -11.11 -16.78 13.74
CA ASP A 223 -10.88 -15.68 12.79
C ASP A 223 -10.03 -14.55 13.40
N ALA A 224 -10.24 -14.23 14.67
CA ALA A 224 -9.41 -13.25 15.39
C ALA A 224 -7.98 -13.78 15.60
N VAL A 225 -7.83 -15.08 15.90
CA VAL A 225 -6.52 -15.73 15.99
C VAL A 225 -5.82 -15.70 14.63
N ALA A 226 -6.51 -16.08 13.56
CA ALA A 226 -5.97 -16.04 12.21
C ALA A 226 -5.50 -14.62 11.83
N ARG A 227 -6.33 -13.59 12.11
CA ARG A 227 -5.95 -12.20 11.88
C ARG A 227 -4.70 -11.78 12.66
N SER A 228 -4.60 -12.16 13.92
CA SER A 228 -3.43 -11.86 14.76
C SER A 228 -2.17 -12.55 14.23
N LEU A 229 -2.26 -13.84 13.86
CA LEU A 229 -1.15 -14.59 13.29
C LEU A 229 -0.70 -14.04 11.94
N LEU A 230 -1.63 -13.63 11.07
CA LEU A 230 -1.30 -12.93 9.82
C LEU A 230 -0.53 -11.63 10.09
N THR A 231 -0.97 -10.83 11.05
CA THR A 231 -0.29 -9.58 11.42
C THR A 231 1.12 -9.86 11.94
N LEU A 232 1.28 -10.83 12.82
CA LEU A 232 2.60 -11.24 13.33
C LEU A 232 3.52 -11.73 12.20
N ARG A 233 2.97 -12.51 11.26
CA ARG A 233 3.75 -12.98 10.11
C ARG A 233 4.15 -11.84 9.18
N LEU A 234 3.28 -10.88 8.92
CA LEU A 234 3.61 -9.68 8.14
C LEU A 234 4.73 -8.87 8.79
N LEU A 235 4.79 -8.84 10.12
CA LEU A 235 5.83 -8.17 10.91
C LEU A 235 7.05 -9.09 11.22
N THR A 236 7.15 -10.24 10.59
CA THR A 236 8.33 -11.11 10.67
C THR A 236 9.17 -10.94 9.41
N TYR A 237 10.39 -10.41 9.56
CA TYR A 237 11.28 -10.12 8.44
C TYR A 237 11.75 -11.44 7.78
N SER A 238 11.23 -11.72 6.59
CA SER A 238 11.41 -13.03 5.92
C SER A 238 12.87 -13.45 5.71
N PRO A 239 13.84 -12.56 5.41
CA PRO A 239 15.22 -12.99 5.22
C PRO A 239 15.92 -13.52 6.47
N SER A 240 15.50 -13.11 7.68
CA SER A 240 16.13 -13.52 8.94
C SER A 240 15.20 -14.32 9.85
N GLY A 241 13.89 -14.27 9.62
CA GLY A 241 12.87 -14.82 10.53
C GLY A 241 12.69 -14.00 11.81
N ALA A 242 13.31 -12.84 11.94
CA ALA A 242 13.20 -11.99 13.12
C ALA A 242 11.88 -11.18 13.11
N PRO A 243 11.08 -11.22 14.18
CA PRO A 243 9.93 -10.34 14.30
C PRO A 243 10.37 -8.90 14.58
N VAL A 244 9.63 -7.94 14.06
CA VAL A 244 9.75 -6.51 14.40
C VAL A 244 8.62 -6.11 15.34
N ALA A 245 8.91 -5.21 16.28
CA ALA A 245 7.92 -4.78 17.27
C ALA A 245 6.79 -3.94 16.66
N ALA A 246 7.12 -3.18 15.60
CA ALA A 246 6.17 -2.30 14.93
C ALA A 246 6.60 -2.02 13.48
N PRO A 247 5.66 -1.63 12.58
CA PRO A 247 6.00 -1.16 11.24
C PRO A 247 6.82 0.14 11.25
N THR A 248 6.87 0.83 12.39
CA THR A 248 7.64 2.05 12.63
C THR A 248 8.98 1.81 13.31
N THR A 249 9.55 0.62 13.17
CA THR A 249 10.80 0.20 13.85
C THR A 249 12.03 1.05 13.48
N SER A 250 11.96 1.83 12.40
CA SER A 250 13.01 2.80 12.04
C SER A 250 12.96 4.10 12.86
N LEU A 251 11.90 4.31 13.64
CA LEU A 251 11.79 5.45 14.56
C LEU A 251 12.46 5.14 15.89
N PRO A 252 13.13 6.11 16.52
CA PRO A 252 13.63 5.94 17.88
C PRO A 252 12.47 5.78 18.87
N GLU A 253 12.66 4.97 19.91
CA GLU A 253 11.68 4.78 20.99
C GLU A 253 11.49 6.07 21.81
N ASP A 254 12.54 6.89 21.89
CA ASP A 254 12.54 8.18 22.59
C ASP A 254 13.02 9.28 21.62
N PRO A 255 12.20 10.29 21.30
CA PRO A 255 12.60 11.41 20.45
C PRO A 255 13.78 12.16 21.04
N GLY A 256 14.96 12.08 20.40
CA GLY A 256 16.19 12.72 20.85
C GLY A 256 17.14 11.81 21.65
N GLY A 257 16.81 10.52 21.74
CA GLY A 257 17.70 9.48 22.29
C GLY A 257 18.76 8.97 21.33
#